data_097cc55793b2a59b963ce4de07f55cb7
#
_entry.id   097cc55793b2a59b963ce4de07f55cb7
#
_cell.length_a   1.000
_cell.length_b   1.000
_cell.length_c   1.000
_cell.angle_alpha   90.00
_cell.angle_beta   90.00
_cell.angle_gamma   90.00
#
_symmetry.space_group_name_H-M   'P 1'
#
loop_
_entity.id
_entity.type
_entity.pdbx_description
1 polymer ?
#
loop_
_entity_poly.entity_id
_entity_poly.type
_entity_poly.pdbx_seq_one_letter_code
_entity_poly.pdbx_strand_id
1 'polypeptide(L)'
;MSVTLTFDAARRKTYRESGYWGDASLGDYWRQTARAVPDKIAVVDNHGASWTYAALDCAASRLANWLLSQGIQPGDRVAFQLPGWCEFTLIYLACLKTGAVSVPLLPAWREAELVWVLNKCQAKIFFAPTVFKQNRPVDLILPLQNQLRHLTHIVGVDKLAPATTALALSQIIDRSEPLQSDINIHGDELAAVLFTSGTEGMPKGVMLTHNNILASERAYCARLNLTWQDVFLMPAPLGHATGFLHGVTAPFLIGARSVLLDIFTPEACLTLLAQQRCTCMSGATPFIYDLLCAVEQQPA
;
A
#
# COMPACT_ATOMS: atom_id res chain seq x y z
N MET A 1 -9.71 -21.87 -5.68
CA MET A 1 -10.99 -21.39 -6.24
C MET A 1 -10.74 -20.03 -6.85
N SER A 2 -11.02 -19.86 -8.15
CA SER A 2 -11.06 -18.53 -8.75
C SER A 2 -12.22 -17.77 -8.11
N VAL A 3 -11.94 -16.71 -7.41
CA VAL A 3 -12.99 -15.85 -6.86
C VAL A 3 -13.54 -15.03 -8.01
N THR A 4 -14.73 -15.38 -8.49
CA THR A 4 -15.44 -14.59 -9.49
C THR A 4 -16.15 -13.47 -8.76
N LEU A 5 -15.74 -12.22 -9.01
CA LEU A 5 -16.47 -11.04 -8.55
C LEU A 5 -17.79 -10.96 -9.32
N THR A 6 -18.88 -11.28 -8.67
CA THR A 6 -20.22 -11.09 -9.22
C THR A 6 -20.73 -9.70 -8.85
N PHE A 7 -20.54 -8.73 -9.75
CA PHE A 7 -21.25 -7.47 -9.65
C PHE A 7 -22.60 -7.58 -10.32
N ASP A 8 -23.61 -6.99 -9.70
CA ASP A 8 -24.89 -6.76 -10.34
C ASP A 8 -24.67 -5.93 -11.63
N ALA A 9 -25.04 -6.50 -12.78
CA ALA A 9 -24.82 -5.86 -14.07
C ALA A 9 -25.56 -4.52 -14.18
N ALA A 10 -26.74 -4.37 -13.54
CA ALA A 10 -27.47 -3.12 -13.52
C ALA A 10 -26.73 -2.04 -12.72
N ARG A 11 -26.17 -2.37 -11.57
CA ARG A 11 -25.35 -1.43 -10.78
C ARG A 11 -24.09 -1.01 -11.54
N ARG A 12 -23.38 -1.96 -12.16
CA ARG A 12 -22.20 -1.65 -12.98
C ARG A 12 -22.54 -0.66 -14.09
N LYS A 13 -23.64 -0.90 -14.80
CA LYS A 13 -24.12 0.00 -15.86
C LYS A 13 -24.40 1.40 -15.29
N THR A 14 -25.15 1.49 -14.19
CA THR A 14 -25.46 2.77 -13.53
C THR A 14 -24.19 3.53 -13.13
N TYR A 15 -23.19 2.88 -12.53
CA TYR A 15 -21.97 3.54 -12.10
C TYR A 15 -21.13 4.04 -13.29
N ARG A 16 -21.14 3.32 -14.41
CA ARG A 16 -20.47 3.76 -15.64
C ARG A 16 -21.19 4.94 -16.31
N GLU A 17 -22.50 4.87 -16.43
CA GLU A 17 -23.32 5.95 -16.98
C GLU A 17 -23.24 7.24 -16.14
N SER A 18 -23.08 7.10 -14.83
CA SER A 18 -22.88 8.22 -13.90
C SER A 18 -21.43 8.73 -13.84
N GLY A 19 -20.49 8.14 -14.59
CA GLY A 19 -19.08 8.54 -14.62
C GLY A 19 -18.27 8.15 -13.38
N TYR A 20 -18.82 7.36 -12.46
CA TYR A 20 -18.07 6.89 -11.28
C TYR A 20 -17.06 5.80 -11.64
N TRP A 21 -17.43 4.92 -12.59
CA TRP A 21 -16.61 3.81 -13.06
C TRP A 21 -16.19 4.02 -14.51
N GLY A 22 -14.97 3.57 -14.85
CA GLY A 22 -14.39 3.64 -16.19
C GLY A 22 -13.57 2.39 -16.52
N ASP A 23 -12.85 2.44 -17.63
CA ASP A 23 -11.99 1.33 -18.06
C ASP A 23 -10.58 1.45 -17.49
N ALA A 24 -10.14 2.67 -17.16
CA ALA A 24 -8.82 2.95 -16.65
C ALA A 24 -8.60 2.34 -15.25
N SER A 25 -7.43 1.74 -15.04
CA SER A 25 -6.98 1.19 -13.78
C SER A 25 -6.29 2.24 -12.91
N LEU A 26 -6.02 1.91 -11.64
CA LEU A 26 -5.15 2.69 -10.75
C LEU A 26 -3.74 2.84 -11.32
N GLY A 27 -3.23 1.83 -12.03
CA GLY A 27 -1.94 1.88 -12.70
C GLY A 27 -1.90 2.92 -13.82
N ASP A 28 -3.00 3.12 -14.55
CA ASP A 28 -3.09 4.17 -15.58
C ASP A 28 -3.03 5.57 -14.96
N TYR A 29 -3.75 5.80 -13.85
CA TYR A 29 -3.70 7.06 -13.11
C TYR A 29 -2.31 7.32 -12.53
N TRP A 30 -1.68 6.29 -11.92
CA TRP A 30 -0.29 6.43 -11.46
C TRP A 30 0.65 6.85 -12.59
N ARG A 31 0.60 6.16 -13.72
CA ARG A 31 1.45 6.43 -14.89
C ARG A 31 1.26 7.86 -15.41
N GLN A 32 0.00 8.31 -15.48
CA GLN A 32 -0.33 9.68 -15.89
C GLN A 32 0.28 10.68 -14.90
N THR A 33 0.10 10.48 -13.61
CA THR A 33 0.62 11.37 -12.57
C THR A 33 2.15 11.40 -12.55
N ALA A 34 2.80 10.24 -12.58
CA ALA A 34 4.26 10.15 -12.56
C ALA A 34 4.92 10.86 -13.77
N ARG A 35 4.24 10.84 -14.93
CA ARG A 35 4.68 11.60 -16.11
C ARG A 35 4.42 13.10 -16.01
N ALA A 36 3.34 13.50 -15.35
CA ALA A 36 2.97 14.92 -15.22
C ALA A 36 3.86 15.67 -14.21
N VAL A 37 4.30 15.01 -13.13
CA VAL A 37 5.10 15.62 -12.05
C VAL A 37 6.31 14.77 -11.64
N PRO A 38 7.20 14.40 -12.57
CA PRO A 38 8.25 13.39 -12.35
C PRO A 38 9.21 13.75 -11.22
N ASP A 39 9.60 15.01 -11.11
CA ASP A 39 10.61 15.50 -10.16
C ASP A 39 10.02 15.84 -8.78
N LYS A 40 8.70 15.82 -8.66
CA LYS A 40 8.04 16.10 -7.38
C LYS A 40 8.22 14.93 -6.43
N ILE A 41 8.40 15.22 -5.14
CA ILE A 41 8.40 14.20 -4.09
C ILE A 41 7.01 13.58 -4.00
N ALA A 42 6.93 12.27 -4.21
CA ALA A 42 5.71 11.47 -4.11
C ALA A 42 5.46 10.99 -2.69
N VAL A 43 6.49 10.49 -2.03
CA VAL A 43 6.41 9.89 -0.70
C VAL A 43 7.67 10.14 0.11
N VAL A 44 7.50 10.40 1.40
CA VAL A 44 8.55 10.41 2.42
C VAL A 44 8.11 9.60 3.62
N ASP A 45 9.06 9.11 4.42
CA ASP A 45 8.77 8.51 5.71
C ASP A 45 9.63 9.10 6.83
N ASN A 46 9.29 8.78 8.09
CA ASN A 46 9.99 9.29 9.26
C ASN A 46 11.40 8.70 9.47
N HIS A 47 11.87 7.80 8.61
CA HIS A 47 13.26 7.29 8.58
C HIS A 47 14.14 8.03 7.56
N GLY A 48 13.63 9.10 6.95
CA GLY A 48 14.38 9.95 6.02
C GLY A 48 14.38 9.45 4.58
N ALA A 49 13.66 8.36 4.25
CA ALA A 49 13.48 7.99 2.86
C ALA A 49 12.58 9.02 2.16
N SER A 50 12.98 9.39 0.93
CA SER A 50 12.28 10.38 0.12
C SER A 50 12.40 9.97 -1.35
N TRP A 51 11.26 9.82 -2.03
CA TRP A 51 11.20 9.37 -3.40
C TRP A 51 10.42 10.35 -4.25
N THR A 52 10.99 10.78 -5.38
CA THR A 52 10.23 11.48 -6.41
C THR A 52 9.30 10.53 -7.14
N TYR A 53 8.30 11.06 -7.85
CA TYR A 53 7.43 10.26 -8.69
C TYR A 53 8.20 9.41 -9.71
N ALA A 54 9.19 10.00 -10.39
CA ALA A 54 10.03 9.29 -11.36
C ALA A 54 10.90 8.19 -10.71
N ALA A 55 11.54 8.48 -9.57
CA ALA A 55 12.38 7.51 -8.89
C ALA A 55 11.56 6.33 -8.36
N LEU A 56 10.39 6.61 -7.78
CA LEU A 56 9.48 5.61 -7.27
C LEU A 56 8.89 4.75 -8.40
N ASP A 57 8.54 5.36 -9.54
CA ASP A 57 8.06 4.64 -10.72
C ASP A 57 9.12 3.70 -11.29
N CYS A 58 10.37 4.16 -11.37
CA CYS A 58 11.49 3.34 -11.82
C CYS A 58 11.72 2.14 -10.90
N ALA A 59 11.77 2.36 -9.59
CA ALA A 59 11.95 1.28 -8.62
C ALA A 59 10.77 0.28 -8.63
N ALA A 60 9.53 0.78 -8.71
CA ALA A 60 8.34 -0.05 -8.85
C ALA A 60 8.34 -0.86 -10.16
N SER A 61 8.85 -0.29 -11.26
CA SER A 61 9.03 -0.99 -12.54
C SER A 61 10.06 -2.12 -12.45
N ARG A 62 11.15 -1.93 -11.73
CA ARG A 62 12.16 -2.97 -11.47
C ARG A 62 11.58 -4.12 -10.64
N LEU A 63 10.85 -3.79 -9.58
CA LEU A 63 10.17 -4.79 -8.76
C LEU A 63 9.07 -5.52 -9.55
N ALA A 64 8.32 -4.81 -10.40
CA ALA A 64 7.31 -5.40 -11.27
C ALA A 64 7.90 -6.41 -12.25
N ASN A 65 9.04 -6.09 -12.88
CA ASN A 65 9.74 -7.01 -13.76
C ASN A 65 10.20 -8.27 -13.01
N TRP A 66 10.72 -8.11 -11.80
CA TRP A 66 11.05 -9.26 -10.96
C TRP A 66 9.82 -10.10 -10.61
N LEU A 67 8.69 -9.49 -10.22
CA LEU A 67 7.45 -10.21 -9.94
C LEU A 67 7.02 -11.07 -11.14
N LEU A 68 7.05 -10.52 -12.34
CA LEU A 68 6.73 -11.28 -13.57
C LEU A 68 7.72 -12.42 -13.81
N SER A 69 9.02 -12.20 -13.57
CA SER A 69 10.04 -13.26 -13.70
C SER A 69 9.84 -14.40 -12.71
N GLN A 70 9.19 -14.15 -11.56
CA GLN A 70 8.80 -15.17 -10.59
C GLN A 70 7.44 -15.83 -10.93
N GLY A 71 6.87 -15.56 -12.10
CA GLY A 71 5.62 -16.18 -12.59
C GLY A 71 4.36 -15.56 -11.99
N ILE A 72 4.42 -14.32 -11.46
CA ILE A 72 3.24 -13.56 -11.06
C ILE A 72 2.47 -13.17 -12.32
N GLN A 73 1.17 -13.41 -12.32
CA GLN A 73 0.23 -13.07 -13.37
C GLN A 73 -0.86 -12.13 -12.85
N PRO A 74 -1.57 -11.42 -13.72
CA PRO A 74 -2.75 -10.63 -13.32
C PRO A 74 -3.72 -11.47 -12.49
N GLY A 75 -4.18 -10.90 -11.37
CA GLY A 75 -5.04 -11.59 -10.41
C GLY A 75 -4.32 -12.43 -9.35
N ASP A 76 -3.02 -12.67 -9.45
CA ASP A 76 -2.25 -13.31 -8.37
C ASP A 76 -2.10 -12.37 -7.17
N ARG A 77 -2.09 -12.94 -5.96
CA ARG A 77 -2.01 -12.15 -4.73
C ARG A 77 -0.58 -12.02 -4.26
N VAL A 78 -0.20 -10.77 -4.02
CA VAL A 78 1.06 -10.37 -3.41
C VAL A 78 0.73 -9.74 -2.05
N ALA A 79 1.14 -10.40 -0.98
CA ALA A 79 0.90 -9.94 0.38
C ALA A 79 2.10 -9.16 0.91
N PHE A 80 1.84 -8.12 1.69
CA PHE A 80 2.89 -7.35 2.34
C PHE A 80 2.44 -6.81 3.69
N GLN A 81 3.28 -7.04 4.70
CA GLN A 81 3.07 -6.60 6.08
C GLN A 81 4.12 -5.54 6.40
N LEU A 82 3.85 -4.29 6.08
CA LEU A 82 4.79 -3.19 6.28
C LEU A 82 4.19 -2.08 7.14
N PRO A 83 5.01 -1.43 7.96
CA PRO A 83 4.63 -0.19 8.64
C PRO A 83 4.54 0.98 7.64
N GLY A 84 4.42 2.21 8.14
CA GLY A 84 4.39 3.43 7.33
C GLY A 84 5.75 3.75 6.70
N TRP A 85 6.22 2.91 5.78
CA TRP A 85 7.47 3.06 5.04
C TRP A 85 7.21 3.29 3.55
N CYS A 86 8.12 3.97 2.89
CA CYS A 86 8.05 4.23 1.44
C CYS A 86 7.97 2.93 0.62
N GLU A 87 8.59 1.86 1.10
CA GLU A 87 8.59 0.54 0.45
C GLU A 87 7.19 -0.08 0.35
N PHE A 88 6.25 0.30 1.23
CA PHE A 88 4.84 -0.09 1.09
C PHE A 88 4.25 0.45 -0.23
N THR A 89 4.45 1.75 -0.48
CA THR A 89 3.98 2.39 -1.72
C THR A 89 4.65 1.76 -2.94
N LEU A 90 5.96 1.50 -2.87
CA LEU A 90 6.73 0.87 -3.94
C LEU A 90 6.18 -0.52 -4.31
N ILE A 91 5.92 -1.38 -3.32
CA ILE A 91 5.37 -2.73 -3.56
C ILE A 91 3.95 -2.64 -4.12
N TYR A 92 3.12 -1.73 -3.59
CA TYR A 92 1.78 -1.50 -4.12
C TYR A 92 1.81 -1.12 -5.60
N LEU A 93 2.67 -0.17 -5.98
CA LEU A 93 2.83 0.25 -7.38
C LEU A 93 3.32 -0.87 -8.28
N ALA A 94 4.23 -1.71 -7.81
CA ALA A 94 4.67 -2.89 -8.56
C ALA A 94 3.51 -3.88 -8.81
N CYS A 95 2.60 -4.04 -7.83
CA CYS A 95 1.38 -4.82 -8.03
C CYS A 95 0.48 -4.17 -9.11
N LEU A 96 0.29 -2.85 -9.09
CA LEU A 96 -0.51 -2.16 -10.10
C LEU A 96 0.06 -2.30 -11.52
N LYS A 97 1.39 -2.32 -11.66
CA LYS A 97 2.08 -2.50 -12.95
C LYS A 97 1.96 -3.91 -13.51
N THR A 98 1.79 -4.91 -12.66
CA THR A 98 1.71 -6.34 -13.05
C THR A 98 0.29 -6.87 -13.08
N GLY A 99 -0.70 -6.12 -12.58
CA GLY A 99 -2.06 -6.61 -12.37
C GLY A 99 -2.17 -7.60 -11.20
N ALA A 100 -1.14 -7.70 -10.36
CA ALA A 100 -1.22 -8.47 -9.14
C ALA A 100 -2.16 -7.80 -8.13
N VAL A 101 -2.88 -8.60 -7.37
CA VAL A 101 -3.79 -8.13 -6.32
C VAL A 101 -3.00 -7.86 -5.05
N SER A 102 -3.01 -6.63 -4.61
CA SER A 102 -2.36 -6.21 -3.36
C SER A 102 -3.09 -6.74 -2.14
N VAL A 103 -2.36 -7.33 -1.20
CA VAL A 103 -2.89 -7.81 0.08
C VAL A 103 -2.10 -7.15 1.21
N PRO A 104 -2.38 -5.89 1.53
CA PRO A 104 -1.72 -5.19 2.63
C PRO A 104 -2.21 -5.73 3.98
N LEU A 105 -1.26 -6.03 4.86
CA LEU A 105 -1.51 -6.65 6.16
C LEU A 105 -1.07 -5.72 7.30
N LEU A 106 -1.77 -5.82 8.43
CA LEU A 106 -1.45 -5.01 9.61
C LEU A 106 -0.14 -5.47 10.26
N PRO A 107 0.79 -4.55 10.60
CA PRO A 107 2.04 -4.90 11.28
C PRO A 107 1.86 -5.58 12.64
N ALA A 108 0.68 -5.43 13.24
CA ALA A 108 0.35 -6.05 14.53
C ALA A 108 0.07 -7.55 14.44
N TRP A 109 -0.25 -8.09 13.26
CA TRP A 109 -0.59 -9.49 13.10
C TRP A 109 0.62 -10.40 13.32
N ARG A 110 0.32 -11.57 13.90
CA ARG A 110 1.29 -12.59 14.26
C ARG A 110 1.06 -13.87 13.44
N GLU A 111 1.70 -14.93 13.87
CA GLU A 111 1.73 -16.23 13.19
C GLU A 111 0.33 -16.71 12.77
N ALA A 112 -0.62 -16.75 13.71
CA ALA A 112 -1.94 -17.33 13.46
C ALA A 112 -2.71 -16.58 12.36
N GLU A 113 -2.76 -15.25 12.45
CA GLU A 113 -3.41 -14.41 11.45
C GLU A 113 -2.70 -14.48 10.10
N LEU A 114 -1.36 -14.42 10.11
CA LEU A 114 -0.56 -14.45 8.88
C LEU A 114 -0.72 -15.77 8.14
N VAL A 115 -0.56 -16.92 8.83
CA VAL A 115 -0.74 -18.24 8.21
C VAL A 115 -2.15 -18.38 7.62
N TRP A 116 -3.17 -17.94 8.38
CA TRP A 116 -4.55 -18.02 7.92
C TRP A 116 -4.79 -17.13 6.70
N VAL A 117 -4.38 -15.87 6.75
CA VAL A 117 -4.62 -14.90 5.66
C VAL A 117 -3.85 -15.30 4.40
N LEU A 118 -2.56 -15.64 4.51
CA LEU A 118 -1.72 -16.02 3.36
C LEU A 118 -2.29 -17.24 2.64
N ASN A 119 -2.78 -18.25 3.40
CA ASN A 119 -3.45 -19.41 2.80
C ASN A 119 -4.82 -19.04 2.23
N LYS A 120 -5.62 -18.24 2.95
CA LYS A 120 -6.97 -17.84 2.52
C LYS A 120 -6.96 -17.09 1.20
N CYS A 121 -6.05 -16.12 1.05
CA CYS A 121 -5.90 -15.36 -0.18
C CYS A 121 -4.99 -16.07 -1.22
N GLN A 122 -4.39 -17.21 -0.87
CA GLN A 122 -3.45 -17.93 -1.73
C GLN A 122 -2.30 -17.02 -2.21
N ALA A 123 -1.69 -16.29 -1.28
CA ALA A 123 -0.58 -15.40 -1.61
C ALA A 123 0.60 -16.17 -2.19
N LYS A 124 1.15 -15.68 -3.30
CA LYS A 124 2.33 -16.28 -3.93
C LYS A 124 3.63 -15.69 -3.40
N ILE A 125 3.62 -14.40 -3.09
CA ILE A 125 4.78 -13.68 -2.55
C ILE A 125 4.35 -12.92 -1.29
N PHE A 126 5.24 -12.90 -0.30
CA PHE A 126 5.05 -12.16 0.95
C PHE A 126 6.25 -11.27 1.23
N PHE A 127 6.00 -9.98 1.39
CA PHE A 127 6.99 -8.98 1.81
C PHE A 127 6.76 -8.62 3.28
N ALA A 128 7.84 -8.60 4.06
CA ALA A 128 7.78 -8.18 5.45
C ALA A 128 9.10 -7.53 5.90
N PRO A 129 9.10 -6.69 6.96
CA PRO A 129 10.32 -6.16 7.52
C PRO A 129 11.24 -7.28 8.01
N THR A 130 12.54 -7.12 7.81
CA THR A 130 13.53 -7.97 8.50
C THR A 130 13.50 -7.72 10.01
N VAL A 131 13.33 -6.44 10.38
CA VAL A 131 13.13 -6.00 11.77
C VAL A 131 12.11 -4.87 11.79
N PHE A 132 11.15 -4.93 12.71
CA PHE A 132 10.27 -3.82 13.06
C PHE A 132 9.94 -3.84 14.54
N LYS A 133 10.31 -2.79 15.28
CA LYS A 133 10.31 -2.78 16.76
C LYS A 133 11.15 -3.95 17.28
N GLN A 134 10.57 -4.76 18.18
CA GLN A 134 11.20 -5.97 18.72
C GLN A 134 10.88 -7.23 17.90
N ASN A 135 10.22 -7.09 16.75
CA ASN A 135 9.76 -8.23 15.96
C ASN A 135 10.63 -8.44 14.73
N ARG A 136 10.67 -9.69 14.29
CA ARG A 136 11.35 -10.15 13.08
C ARG A 136 10.35 -10.95 12.21
N PRO A 137 9.44 -10.27 11.51
CA PRO A 137 8.33 -10.94 10.81
C PRO A 137 8.80 -11.95 9.76
N VAL A 138 9.91 -11.69 9.06
CA VAL A 138 10.49 -12.64 8.12
C VAL A 138 10.89 -13.94 8.83
N ASP A 139 11.62 -13.83 9.95
CA ASP A 139 12.09 -14.99 10.72
C ASP A 139 10.93 -15.77 11.34
N LEU A 140 9.81 -15.10 11.61
CA LEU A 140 8.58 -15.73 12.10
C LEU A 140 7.93 -16.63 11.02
N ILE A 141 7.91 -16.18 9.77
CA ILE A 141 7.18 -16.87 8.69
C ILE A 141 8.04 -17.91 7.95
N LEU A 142 9.35 -17.73 7.87
CA LEU A 142 10.23 -18.66 7.18
C LEU A 142 10.07 -20.14 7.63
N PRO A 143 10.04 -20.47 8.94
CA PRO A 143 9.87 -21.85 9.40
C PRO A 143 8.50 -22.44 9.05
N LEU A 144 7.51 -21.60 8.77
CA LEU A 144 6.12 -21.97 8.49
C LEU A 144 5.84 -22.13 7.01
N GLN A 145 6.84 -21.97 6.13
CA GLN A 145 6.66 -22.00 4.68
C GLN A 145 5.99 -23.30 4.21
N ASN A 146 6.28 -24.43 4.84
CA ASN A 146 5.63 -25.71 4.52
C ASN A 146 4.11 -25.74 4.78
N GLN A 147 3.60 -24.82 5.61
CA GLN A 147 2.18 -24.64 5.89
C GLN A 147 1.50 -23.68 4.91
N LEU A 148 2.29 -22.96 4.11
CA LEU A 148 1.86 -21.91 3.19
C LEU A 148 1.90 -22.42 1.76
N ARG A 149 0.86 -23.18 1.37
CA ARG A 149 0.84 -24.02 0.15
C ARG A 149 1.08 -23.27 -1.17
N HIS A 150 0.77 -21.98 -1.22
CA HIS A 150 0.86 -21.16 -2.43
C HIS A 150 2.04 -20.21 -2.40
N LEU A 151 2.68 -20.03 -1.24
CA LEU A 151 3.74 -19.07 -1.05
C LEU A 151 5.05 -19.59 -1.63
N THR A 152 5.53 -18.92 -2.67
CA THR A 152 6.77 -19.28 -3.36
C THR A 152 7.97 -18.50 -2.85
N HIS A 153 7.75 -17.24 -2.45
CA HIS A 153 8.83 -16.35 -2.01
C HIS A 153 8.45 -15.57 -0.76
N ILE A 154 9.42 -15.42 0.13
CA ILE A 154 9.40 -14.51 1.27
C ILE A 154 10.51 -13.49 1.02
N VAL A 155 10.16 -12.20 0.98
CA VAL A 155 11.09 -11.11 0.70
C VAL A 155 11.22 -10.21 1.92
N GLY A 156 12.43 -10.06 2.41
CA GLY A 156 12.76 -9.15 3.51
C GLY A 156 12.86 -7.71 3.02
N VAL A 157 12.15 -6.81 3.69
CA VAL A 157 12.35 -5.37 3.54
C VAL A 157 13.39 -4.94 4.55
N ASP A 158 14.59 -4.67 4.05
CA ASP A 158 15.84 -4.51 4.79
C ASP A 158 16.15 -3.06 5.18
N LYS A 159 15.11 -2.28 5.46
CA LYS A 159 15.21 -0.85 5.79
C LYS A 159 16.00 -0.59 7.09
N LEU A 160 15.72 -1.35 8.14
CA LEU A 160 16.33 -1.17 9.46
C LEU A 160 17.46 -2.18 9.75
N ALA A 161 17.49 -3.31 9.05
CA ALA A 161 18.52 -4.32 9.18
C ALA A 161 18.62 -5.17 7.92
N PRO A 162 19.82 -5.68 7.56
CA PRO A 162 19.99 -6.55 6.41
C PRO A 162 19.12 -7.82 6.49
N ALA A 163 18.67 -8.30 5.33
CA ALA A 163 18.04 -9.61 5.22
C ALA A 163 19.13 -10.70 5.33
N THR A 164 18.96 -11.62 6.29
CA THR A 164 19.96 -12.67 6.57
C THR A 164 19.60 -14.01 5.95
N THR A 165 18.30 -14.28 5.81
CA THR A 165 17.78 -15.61 5.43
C THR A 165 16.72 -15.59 4.33
N ALA A 166 16.31 -14.39 3.87
CA ALA A 166 15.33 -14.19 2.82
C ALA A 166 15.94 -13.32 1.70
N LEU A 167 15.28 -13.31 0.53
CA LEU A 167 15.60 -12.33 -0.51
C LEU A 167 15.42 -10.91 0.04
N ALA A 168 16.36 -10.03 -0.23
CA ALA A 168 16.25 -8.63 0.18
C ALA A 168 15.60 -7.79 -0.92
N LEU A 169 14.65 -6.93 -0.55
CA LEU A 169 13.98 -6.03 -1.49
C LEU A 169 14.98 -5.11 -2.20
N SER A 170 15.96 -4.56 -1.47
CA SER A 170 17.02 -3.71 -2.04
C SER A 170 17.78 -4.42 -3.16
N GLN A 171 18.19 -5.67 -2.93
CA GLN A 171 18.91 -6.47 -3.93
C GLN A 171 18.06 -6.80 -5.15
N ILE A 172 16.75 -7.02 -4.97
CA ILE A 172 15.82 -7.23 -6.09
C ILE A 172 15.77 -5.99 -6.97
N ILE A 173 15.60 -4.82 -6.37
CA ILE A 173 15.53 -3.53 -7.09
C ILE A 173 16.83 -3.25 -7.83
N ASP A 174 17.99 -3.45 -7.17
CA ASP A 174 19.30 -3.15 -7.73
C ASP A 174 19.67 -4.05 -8.93
N ARG A 175 19.24 -5.31 -8.91
CA ARG A 175 19.59 -6.32 -9.92
C ARG A 175 18.56 -6.47 -11.04
N SER A 176 17.38 -5.90 -10.90
CA SER A 176 16.32 -6.03 -11.90
C SER A 176 16.34 -4.86 -12.87
N GLU A 177 16.13 -5.14 -14.14
CA GLU A 177 15.87 -4.10 -15.13
C GLU A 177 14.44 -3.58 -15.00
N PRO A 178 14.18 -2.30 -15.35
CA PRO A 178 12.81 -1.79 -15.37
C PRO A 178 11.92 -2.56 -16.36
N LEU A 179 10.67 -2.73 -16.01
CA LEU A 179 9.66 -3.30 -16.91
C LEU A 179 9.52 -2.42 -18.15
N GLN A 180 9.53 -3.02 -19.35
CA GLN A 180 9.46 -2.28 -20.61
C GLN A 180 8.08 -1.64 -20.85
N SER A 181 7.03 -2.34 -20.44
CA SER A 181 5.64 -1.85 -20.52
C SER A 181 4.80 -2.50 -19.41
N ASP A 182 3.93 -1.71 -18.80
CA ASP A 182 2.99 -2.22 -17.80
C ASP A 182 1.96 -3.16 -18.45
N ILE A 183 1.45 -4.10 -17.66
CA ILE A 183 0.34 -4.96 -18.09
C ILE A 183 -0.93 -4.11 -18.17
N ASN A 184 -1.70 -4.29 -19.24
CA ASN A 184 -2.98 -3.61 -19.40
C ASN A 184 -4.04 -4.26 -18.50
N ILE A 185 -4.56 -3.50 -17.54
CA ILE A 185 -5.52 -3.96 -16.54
C ILE A 185 -6.77 -3.09 -16.64
N HIS A 186 -7.93 -3.75 -16.63
CA HIS A 186 -9.22 -3.06 -16.71
C HIS A 186 -9.67 -2.58 -15.33
N GLY A 187 -10.37 -1.44 -15.27
CA GLY A 187 -10.87 -0.84 -14.03
C GLY A 187 -11.79 -1.73 -13.18
N ASP A 188 -12.43 -2.73 -13.77
CA ASP A 188 -13.29 -3.69 -13.07
C ASP A 188 -12.52 -4.87 -12.46
N GLU A 189 -11.23 -5.00 -12.73
CA GLU A 189 -10.41 -6.06 -12.16
C GLU A 189 -10.09 -5.80 -10.68
N LEU A 190 -9.75 -6.87 -9.97
CA LEU A 190 -9.42 -6.80 -8.55
C LEU A 190 -8.07 -6.13 -8.34
N ALA A 191 -8.03 -5.05 -7.55
CA ALA A 191 -6.82 -4.32 -7.24
C ALA A 191 -6.24 -4.69 -5.87
N ALA A 192 -7.12 -4.90 -4.88
CA ALA A 192 -6.69 -5.18 -3.52
C ALA A 192 -7.67 -6.05 -2.74
N VAL A 193 -7.16 -6.72 -1.72
CA VAL A 193 -7.95 -7.37 -0.66
C VAL A 193 -7.52 -6.78 0.67
N LEU A 194 -8.41 -6.02 1.31
CA LEU A 194 -8.19 -5.48 2.65
C LEU A 194 -8.86 -6.38 3.69
N PHE A 195 -8.15 -6.70 4.75
CA PHE A 195 -8.69 -7.52 5.82
C PHE A 195 -9.20 -6.66 6.98
N THR A 196 -10.41 -6.98 7.47
CA THR A 196 -10.97 -6.37 8.68
C THR A 196 -10.69 -7.25 9.88
N SER A 197 -10.45 -6.62 11.05
CA SER A 197 -10.46 -7.33 12.33
C SER A 197 -11.89 -7.81 12.59
N GLY A 198 -12.18 -9.07 12.31
CA GLY A 198 -13.48 -9.65 12.61
C GLY A 198 -13.77 -9.59 14.12
N THR A 199 -14.93 -9.14 14.52
CA THR A 199 -15.36 -9.10 15.95
C THR A 199 -15.57 -10.49 16.55
N GLU A 200 -15.65 -11.53 15.73
CA GLU A 200 -16.00 -12.90 16.14
C GLU A 200 -15.10 -13.98 15.52
N GLY A 201 -13.82 -13.70 15.23
CA GLY A 201 -12.94 -14.72 14.68
C GLY A 201 -11.84 -14.19 13.77
N MET A 202 -11.41 -15.04 12.83
CA MET A 202 -10.32 -14.71 11.89
C MET A 202 -10.68 -13.56 10.94
N PRO A 203 -9.70 -12.77 10.49
CA PRO A 203 -9.92 -11.61 9.63
C PRO A 203 -10.71 -11.94 8.36
N LYS A 204 -11.61 -11.04 7.95
CA LYS A 204 -12.43 -11.16 6.73
C LYS A 204 -11.85 -10.28 5.63
N GLY A 205 -11.62 -10.83 4.44
CA GLY A 205 -11.08 -10.12 3.28
C GLY A 205 -12.19 -9.39 2.50
N VAL A 206 -12.02 -8.07 2.32
CA VAL A 206 -12.87 -7.22 1.47
C VAL A 206 -12.16 -7.04 0.14
N MET A 207 -12.77 -7.49 -0.93
CA MET A 207 -12.25 -7.39 -2.30
C MET A 207 -12.60 -6.02 -2.89
N LEU A 208 -11.60 -5.31 -3.38
CA LEU A 208 -11.75 -3.99 -3.98
C LEU A 208 -11.22 -4.02 -5.42
N THR A 209 -12.05 -3.62 -6.38
CA THR A 209 -11.61 -3.38 -7.76
C THR A 209 -10.92 -2.03 -7.87
N HIS A 210 -10.21 -1.81 -8.98
CA HIS A 210 -9.66 -0.50 -9.29
C HIS A 210 -10.76 0.57 -9.28
N ASN A 211 -11.93 0.29 -9.87
CA ASN A 211 -13.07 1.21 -9.87
C ASN A 211 -13.63 1.51 -8.48
N ASN A 212 -13.68 0.54 -7.56
CA ASN A 212 -14.11 0.81 -6.18
C ASN A 212 -13.19 1.83 -5.51
N ILE A 213 -11.88 1.64 -5.63
CA ILE A 213 -10.88 2.51 -5.03
C ILE A 213 -10.88 3.89 -5.71
N LEU A 214 -10.89 3.94 -7.04
CA LEU A 214 -10.93 5.19 -7.82
C LEU A 214 -12.15 6.04 -7.48
N ALA A 215 -13.33 5.44 -7.42
CA ALA A 215 -14.56 6.18 -7.10
C ALA A 215 -14.52 6.75 -5.68
N SER A 216 -14.05 5.97 -4.70
CA SER A 216 -13.89 6.41 -3.32
C SER A 216 -12.91 7.57 -3.21
N GLU A 217 -11.68 7.40 -3.72
CA GLU A 217 -10.62 8.38 -3.50
C GLU A 217 -10.80 9.67 -4.33
N ARG A 218 -11.36 9.56 -5.52
CA ARG A 218 -11.75 10.75 -6.30
C ARG A 218 -12.83 11.57 -5.58
N ALA A 219 -13.85 10.89 -5.01
CA ALA A 219 -14.89 11.56 -4.24
C ALA A 219 -14.32 12.19 -2.95
N TYR A 220 -13.42 11.48 -2.26
CA TYR A 220 -12.72 11.98 -1.07
C TYR A 220 -11.92 13.25 -1.39
N CYS A 221 -11.06 13.22 -2.40
CA CYS A 221 -10.25 14.38 -2.80
C CYS A 221 -11.13 15.56 -3.24
N ALA A 222 -12.15 15.31 -4.04
CA ALA A 222 -13.08 16.36 -4.50
C ALA A 222 -13.86 16.98 -3.34
N ARG A 223 -14.35 16.17 -2.39
CA ARG A 223 -15.14 16.66 -1.25
C ARG A 223 -14.35 17.56 -0.31
N LEU A 224 -13.05 17.31 -0.17
CA LEU A 224 -12.13 18.07 0.68
C LEU A 224 -11.35 19.14 -0.10
N ASN A 225 -11.62 19.32 -1.39
CA ASN A 225 -10.90 20.24 -2.29
C ASN A 225 -9.38 20.02 -2.29
N LEU A 226 -8.94 18.75 -2.17
CA LEU A 226 -7.53 18.40 -2.16
C LEU A 226 -6.95 18.50 -3.57
N THR A 227 -5.71 18.97 -3.65
CA THR A 227 -5.00 19.26 -4.90
C THR A 227 -3.60 18.66 -4.91
N TRP A 228 -2.92 18.75 -6.02
CA TRP A 228 -1.52 18.35 -6.16
C TRP A 228 -0.57 19.13 -5.22
N GLN A 229 -0.96 20.27 -4.70
CA GLN A 229 -0.17 21.10 -3.77
C GLN A 229 -0.19 20.55 -2.34
N ASP A 230 -1.16 19.68 -2.03
CA ASP A 230 -1.33 19.17 -0.68
C ASP A 230 -0.24 18.18 -0.27
N VAL A 231 -0.04 18.10 1.03
CA VAL A 231 0.90 17.21 1.70
C VAL A 231 0.14 16.43 2.76
N PHE A 232 -0.03 15.15 2.51
CA PHE A 232 -0.82 14.25 3.33
C PHE A 232 0.03 13.61 4.42
N LEU A 233 -0.27 13.86 5.69
CA LEU A 233 0.29 13.06 6.78
C LEU A 233 -0.58 11.83 7.03
N MET A 234 0.02 10.65 7.08
CA MET A 234 -0.65 9.40 7.39
C MET A 234 -0.06 8.74 8.64
N PRO A 235 -0.70 8.93 9.81
CA PRO A 235 -0.29 8.27 11.05
C PRO A 235 -0.89 6.88 11.24
N ALA A 236 -1.92 6.53 10.46
CA ALA A 236 -2.60 5.25 10.58
C ALA A 236 -1.86 4.13 9.86
N PRO A 237 -1.97 2.86 10.33
CA PRO A 237 -1.34 1.72 9.67
C PRO A 237 -1.79 1.58 8.22
N LEU A 238 -0.83 1.39 7.31
CA LEU A 238 -1.10 1.29 5.86
C LEU A 238 -1.84 0.00 5.46
N GLY A 239 -1.81 -1.04 6.29
CA GLY A 239 -2.62 -2.25 6.11
C GLY A 239 -4.11 -2.06 6.45
N HIS A 240 -4.51 -0.90 6.99
CA HIS A 240 -5.89 -0.51 7.25
C HIS A 240 -6.43 0.35 6.10
N ALA A 241 -7.75 0.32 5.87
CA ALA A 241 -8.38 1.08 4.77
C ALA A 241 -8.00 2.56 4.77
N THR A 242 -8.02 3.24 5.93
CA THR A 242 -7.63 4.65 6.06
C THR A 242 -6.21 4.89 5.54
N GLY A 243 -5.24 4.08 6.00
CA GLY A 243 -3.84 4.21 5.58
C GLY A 243 -3.65 3.90 4.11
N PHE A 244 -4.21 2.80 3.63
CA PHE A 244 -4.10 2.35 2.25
C PHE A 244 -4.74 3.31 1.25
N LEU A 245 -5.96 3.74 1.54
CA LEU A 245 -6.73 4.59 0.63
C LEU A 245 -6.27 6.06 0.73
N HIS A 246 -6.38 6.66 1.89
CA HIS A 246 -6.14 8.10 2.04
C HIS A 246 -4.66 8.47 2.20
N GLY A 247 -3.82 7.54 2.71
CA GLY A 247 -2.39 7.80 2.89
C GLY A 247 -1.53 7.48 1.69
N VAL A 248 -1.93 6.49 0.89
CA VAL A 248 -1.15 6.03 -0.25
C VAL A 248 -1.85 6.34 -1.58
N THR A 249 -3.11 5.92 -1.73
CA THR A 249 -3.81 6.00 -3.03
C THR A 249 -4.28 7.41 -3.36
N ALA A 250 -4.94 8.12 -2.45
CA ALA A 250 -5.43 9.48 -2.70
C ALA A 250 -4.32 10.46 -3.12
N PRO A 251 -3.15 10.52 -2.41
CA PRO A 251 -2.08 11.43 -2.81
C PRO A 251 -1.61 11.20 -4.25
N PHE A 252 -1.37 9.96 -4.66
CA PHE A 252 -0.86 9.72 -6.01
C PHE A 252 -1.89 10.03 -7.10
N LEU A 253 -3.19 9.87 -6.85
CA LEU A 253 -4.23 10.18 -7.83
C LEU A 253 -4.24 11.65 -8.24
N ILE A 254 -3.89 12.54 -7.33
CA ILE A 254 -3.91 13.99 -7.57
C ILE A 254 -2.51 14.61 -7.69
N GLY A 255 -1.45 13.81 -7.67
CA GLY A 255 -0.08 14.30 -7.75
C GLY A 255 0.43 15.00 -6.49
N ALA A 256 -0.17 14.70 -5.33
CA ALA A 256 0.20 15.23 -4.03
C ALA A 256 1.39 14.47 -3.40
N ARG A 257 1.88 14.92 -2.26
CA ARG A 257 2.93 14.23 -1.49
C ARG A 257 2.34 13.48 -0.31
N SER A 258 2.75 12.23 -0.13
CA SER A 258 2.45 11.42 1.06
C SER A 258 3.60 11.50 2.07
N VAL A 259 3.27 11.67 3.34
CA VAL A 259 4.19 11.64 4.49
C VAL A 259 3.74 10.51 5.41
N LEU A 260 4.56 9.48 5.54
CA LEU A 260 4.22 8.26 6.25
C LEU A 260 4.88 8.24 7.63
N LEU A 261 4.12 7.86 8.64
CA LEU A 261 4.59 7.64 10.01
C LEU A 261 4.42 6.16 10.37
N ASP A 262 5.50 5.49 10.74
CA ASP A 262 5.47 4.05 11.00
C ASP A 262 4.93 3.69 12.39
N ILE A 263 5.22 4.54 13.38
CA ILE A 263 4.75 4.39 14.77
C ILE A 263 4.17 5.73 15.20
N PHE A 264 2.87 5.74 15.46
CA PHE A 264 2.22 6.93 15.97
C PHE A 264 2.65 7.19 17.42
N THR A 265 3.19 8.39 17.64
CA THR A 265 3.15 9.12 18.91
C THR A 265 2.74 10.56 18.60
N PRO A 266 2.07 11.28 19.51
CA PRO A 266 1.70 12.66 19.27
C PRO A 266 2.90 13.55 18.90
N GLU A 267 4.03 13.37 19.57
CA GLU A 267 5.26 14.15 19.36
C GLU A 267 5.85 13.91 17.97
N ALA A 268 5.96 12.64 17.55
CA ALA A 268 6.46 12.29 16.23
C ALA A 268 5.53 12.83 15.13
N CYS A 269 4.22 12.74 15.35
CA CYS A 269 3.22 13.23 14.43
C CYS A 269 3.28 14.77 14.28
N LEU A 270 3.32 15.51 15.39
CA LEU A 270 3.46 16.98 15.39
C LEU A 270 4.78 17.42 14.75
N THR A 271 5.86 16.70 15.03
CA THR A 271 7.17 16.96 14.42
C THR A 271 7.11 16.85 12.91
N LEU A 272 6.53 15.76 12.38
CA LEU A 272 6.38 15.56 10.93
C LEU A 272 5.42 16.58 10.30
N LEU A 273 4.30 16.92 10.98
CA LEU A 273 3.39 17.96 10.52
C LEU A 273 4.14 19.27 10.25
N ALA A 274 4.99 19.69 11.20
CA ALA A 274 5.75 20.92 11.07
C ALA A 274 6.89 20.81 10.05
N GLN A 275 7.74 19.79 10.15
CA GLN A 275 8.92 19.62 9.29
C GLN A 275 8.54 19.43 7.81
N GLN A 276 7.51 18.64 7.54
CA GLN A 276 7.06 18.36 6.19
C GLN A 276 6.02 19.36 5.67
N ARG A 277 5.61 20.32 6.51
CA ARG A 277 4.57 21.32 6.19
C ARG A 277 3.31 20.64 5.65
N CYS A 278 2.82 19.63 6.40
CA CYS A 278 1.64 18.88 6.00
C CYS A 278 0.41 19.79 6.01
N THR A 279 -0.43 19.67 4.98
CA THR A 279 -1.65 20.48 4.80
C THR A 279 -2.90 19.73 5.20
N CYS A 280 -2.84 18.40 5.19
CA CYS A 280 -3.96 17.55 5.59
C CYS A 280 -3.48 16.27 6.28
N MET A 281 -4.36 15.69 7.08
CA MET A 281 -4.15 14.42 7.77
C MET A 281 -5.46 13.66 7.82
N SER A 282 -5.40 12.35 7.62
CA SER A 282 -6.52 11.45 7.87
C SER A 282 -6.19 10.49 9.00
N GLY A 283 -7.07 10.44 9.99
CA GLY A 283 -6.90 9.57 11.15
C GLY A 283 -8.23 9.32 11.85
N ALA A 284 -8.29 8.23 12.60
CA ALA A 284 -9.42 7.98 13.48
C ALA A 284 -9.42 8.94 14.68
N THR A 285 -10.58 9.07 15.33
CA THR A 285 -10.78 9.97 16.47
C THR A 285 -9.68 9.89 17.54
N PRO A 286 -9.17 8.71 17.94
CA PRO A 286 -8.08 8.64 18.93
C PRO A 286 -6.83 9.41 18.52
N PHE A 287 -6.40 9.35 17.25
CA PHE A 287 -5.23 10.12 16.78
C PHE A 287 -5.43 11.62 16.96
N ILE A 288 -6.63 12.11 16.60
CA ILE A 288 -6.94 13.55 16.73
C ILE A 288 -6.96 13.97 18.19
N TYR A 289 -7.59 13.15 19.05
CA TYR A 289 -7.67 13.42 20.49
C TYR A 289 -6.29 13.50 21.12
N ASP A 290 -5.43 12.51 20.86
CA ASP A 290 -4.08 12.47 21.42
C ASP A 290 -3.23 13.66 20.96
N LEU A 291 -3.38 14.10 19.70
CA LEU A 291 -2.70 15.29 19.19
C LEU A 291 -3.17 16.57 19.87
N LEU A 292 -4.48 16.74 20.08
CA LEU A 292 -5.02 17.90 20.79
C LEU A 292 -4.50 17.96 22.22
N CYS A 293 -4.53 16.85 22.95
CA CYS A 293 -3.97 16.77 24.30
C CYS A 293 -2.48 17.11 24.33
N ALA A 294 -1.70 16.66 23.35
CA ALA A 294 -0.27 16.95 23.29
C ALA A 294 0.01 18.44 23.01
N VAL A 295 -0.80 19.10 22.16
CA VAL A 295 -0.67 20.53 21.88
C VAL A 295 -1.03 21.36 23.11
N GLU A 296 -2.09 21.00 23.86
CA GLU A 296 -2.49 21.70 25.07
C GLU A 296 -1.43 21.63 26.20
N GLN A 297 -0.61 20.56 26.21
CA GLN A 297 0.46 20.38 27.19
C GLN A 297 1.77 21.07 26.81
N GLN A 298 1.90 21.61 25.59
CA GLN A 298 3.10 22.36 25.19
C GLN A 298 3.03 23.76 25.80
N PRO A 299 4.07 24.24 26.51
CA PRO A 299 4.12 25.63 26.96
C PRO A 299 4.15 26.54 25.73
N ALA A 300 3.43 27.65 25.82
CA ALA A 300 3.31 28.67 24.77
C ALA A 300 4.67 29.31 24.41
#